data_6a7c0660efad5bc3d663d893a5d73a18
#
_entry.id   6a7c0660efad5bc3d663d893a5d73a18
#
_cell.length_a   1.000
_cell.length_b   1.000
_cell.length_c   1.000
_cell.angle_alpha   90.00
_cell.angle_beta   90.00
_cell.angle_gamma   90.00
#
_symmetry.space_group_name_H-M   'P 1'
#
loop_
_entity.id
_entity.type
_entity.pdbx_description
1 polymer ?
#
loop_
_entity_poly.entity_id
_entity_poly.type
_entity_poly.pdbx_seq_one_letter_code
_entity_poly.pdbx_strand_id
1 'polypeptide(L)'
;LGAFDLSMDHRYVAWSMDTAGDERYTLRIRDLATGDELDDRLDEISNAGVAWSRDGEWLYYVTPDPQERPSTVWRHRIGTPRVDDVRVFDETDERFFVSVGTTRSEDWTVIHTASRTSSETLHVAADRPTDDATVVLERRPDVEYGIDHWGDSFVMHTNDDAVDFRLLVAAADDDWTQPDAWTELVAHEAGRRILGADAFAGHLVIHEWYRAQPRMRILFRDRTERIVDLGAEPHDVEPSANPQWDTELLRFTVQSLTMPTTLFDEHVTTGERTLLRRVPTPNVDLDDYVAERVWATAGDGTAVPVDVVRHVDTPIDASAPGVLYGYGAYEMSLPPWFSVARLSLLDRGYVWALAHPRGGGELGRQWYLDGKLLAKTNTFDDTIACAEHLVASGIVDANRLAVRGGSAGGLLVGACMTRRPDLFCSVVAEVPFVDIVSTMSDPTLPLTVTEWEAWGDPREEPYATYMLGYSPYDNTVPADYPAVYATAGLNDPRVSVHEPAK
;
A
#
# COMPACT_ATOMS: atom_id res chain seq x y z
N LEU A 1 -13.02 6.03 11.18
CA LEU A 1 -13.96 5.51 10.20
C LEU A 1 -13.30 4.32 9.50
N GLY A 2 -13.94 3.14 9.55
CA GLY A 2 -13.54 1.96 8.80
C GLY A 2 -14.29 1.88 7.47
N ALA A 3 -15.25 0.97 7.35
CA ALA A 3 -16.09 0.88 6.16
C ALA A 3 -17.03 2.09 6.02
N PHE A 4 -17.32 2.46 4.79
CA PHE A 4 -18.38 3.39 4.41
C PHE A 4 -18.83 3.04 3.00
N ASP A 5 -20.04 2.44 2.88
CA ASP A 5 -20.52 1.95 1.61
C ASP A 5 -22.04 2.12 1.48
N LEU A 6 -22.51 2.36 0.25
CA LEU A 6 -23.91 2.56 -0.10
C LEU A 6 -24.50 1.28 -0.70
N SER A 7 -25.74 0.93 -0.33
CA SER A 7 -26.46 -0.09 -1.07
C SER A 7 -26.64 0.31 -2.53
N MET A 8 -26.71 -0.67 -3.44
CA MET A 8 -26.77 -0.43 -4.89
C MET A 8 -27.99 0.40 -5.33
N ASP A 9 -29.10 0.34 -4.58
CA ASP A 9 -30.28 1.19 -4.76
C ASP A 9 -30.21 2.55 -4.09
N HIS A 10 -29.07 2.87 -3.44
CA HIS A 10 -28.79 4.08 -2.68
C HIS A 10 -29.77 4.33 -1.51
N ARG A 11 -30.43 3.30 -1.03
CA ARG A 11 -31.37 3.41 0.09
C ARG A 11 -30.64 3.40 1.43
N TYR A 12 -29.65 2.57 1.58
CA TYR A 12 -28.92 2.38 2.83
C TYR A 12 -27.45 2.86 2.71
N VAL A 13 -26.92 3.32 3.82
CA VAL A 13 -25.48 3.47 4.01
C VAL A 13 -25.05 2.62 5.21
N ALA A 14 -24.04 1.77 5.00
CA ALA A 14 -23.33 1.09 6.06
C ALA A 14 -22.03 1.85 6.37
N TRP A 15 -21.77 2.07 7.65
CA TRP A 15 -20.49 2.65 8.08
C TRP A 15 -20.01 2.01 9.37
N SER A 16 -18.71 1.93 9.54
CA SER A 16 -18.13 1.42 10.78
C SER A 16 -17.18 2.43 11.41
N MET A 17 -17.14 2.43 12.75
CA MET A 17 -16.28 3.30 13.53
C MET A 17 -15.56 2.54 14.62
N ASP A 18 -14.27 2.80 14.76
CA ASP A 18 -13.48 2.52 15.95
C ASP A 18 -13.46 3.78 16.81
N THR A 19 -13.87 3.67 18.07
CA THR A 19 -13.91 4.78 19.03
C THR A 19 -12.86 4.64 20.13
N ALA A 20 -12.17 3.49 20.19
CA ALA A 20 -11.14 3.18 21.18
C ALA A 20 -9.72 3.33 20.62
N GLY A 21 -9.54 3.25 19.29
CA GLY A 21 -8.23 3.28 18.61
C GLY A 21 -7.51 1.93 18.68
N ASP A 22 -8.28 0.83 18.70
CA ASP A 22 -7.80 -0.55 18.80
C ASP A 22 -8.08 -1.37 17.53
N GLU A 23 -8.50 -0.70 16.45
CA GLU A 23 -8.89 -1.29 15.17
C GLU A 23 -10.08 -2.26 15.22
N ARG A 24 -10.88 -2.23 16.31
CA ARG A 24 -12.15 -2.94 16.42
C ARG A 24 -13.30 -2.00 16.15
N TYR A 25 -14.07 -2.32 15.14
CA TYR A 25 -15.09 -1.41 14.62
C TYR A 25 -16.50 -1.89 15.00
N THR A 26 -17.40 -0.92 15.18
CA THR A 26 -18.85 -1.15 15.23
C THR A 26 -19.46 -0.65 13.93
N LEU A 27 -20.10 -1.55 13.17
CA LEU A 27 -20.84 -1.21 11.95
C LEU A 27 -22.30 -0.89 12.30
N ARG A 28 -22.82 0.12 11.61
CA ARG A 28 -24.19 0.60 11.70
C ARG A 28 -24.75 0.83 10.30
N ILE A 29 -26.07 0.84 10.20
CA ILE A 29 -26.78 1.04 8.93
C ILE A 29 -27.80 2.16 9.11
N ARG A 30 -27.90 3.04 8.13
CA ARG A 30 -28.89 4.13 8.08
C ARG A 30 -29.71 4.05 6.81
N ASP A 31 -31.03 4.19 6.96
CA ASP A 31 -31.95 4.40 5.84
C ASP A 31 -31.85 5.88 5.40
N LEU A 32 -31.39 6.11 4.18
CA LEU A 32 -31.18 7.47 3.64
C LEU A 32 -32.47 8.18 3.26
N ALA A 33 -33.57 7.43 3.07
CA ALA A 33 -34.87 8.02 2.76
C ALA A 33 -35.55 8.62 3.99
N THR A 34 -35.39 8.00 5.16
CA THR A 34 -35.96 8.48 6.44
C THR A 34 -34.95 9.25 7.28
N GLY A 35 -33.65 8.97 7.09
CA GLY A 35 -32.56 9.47 7.94
C GLY A 35 -32.38 8.69 9.25
N ASP A 36 -33.19 7.64 9.48
CA ASP A 36 -33.14 6.85 10.70
C ASP A 36 -32.00 5.82 10.64
N GLU A 37 -31.35 5.60 11.79
CA GLU A 37 -30.45 4.49 12.00
C GLU A 37 -31.26 3.23 12.29
N LEU A 38 -30.93 2.13 11.60
CA LEU A 38 -31.57 0.85 11.84
C LEU A 38 -31.07 0.24 13.16
N ASP A 39 -31.80 -0.75 13.68
CA ASP A 39 -31.39 -1.50 14.89
C ASP A 39 -30.21 -2.44 14.63
N ASP A 40 -29.84 -2.61 13.35
CA ASP A 40 -28.70 -3.43 12.93
C ASP A 40 -27.39 -2.82 13.44
N ARG A 41 -26.77 -3.54 14.38
CA ARG A 41 -25.50 -3.18 14.99
C ARG A 41 -24.58 -4.40 15.01
N LEU A 42 -23.47 -4.31 14.29
CA LEU A 42 -22.46 -5.36 14.22
C LEU A 42 -21.17 -4.88 14.90
N ASP A 43 -20.95 -5.36 16.12
CA ASP A 43 -19.76 -5.03 16.91
C ASP A 43 -18.60 -5.97 16.55
N GLU A 44 -17.37 -5.59 16.93
CA GLU A 44 -16.16 -6.42 16.74
C GLU A 44 -15.95 -6.83 15.26
N ILE A 45 -16.16 -5.91 14.33
CA ILE A 45 -15.80 -6.13 12.93
C ILE A 45 -14.44 -5.53 12.62
N SER A 46 -13.80 -6.01 11.55
CA SER A 46 -12.58 -5.43 10.99
C SER A 46 -12.91 -4.35 9.95
N ASN A 47 -11.91 -3.60 9.50
CA ASN A 47 -12.02 -2.66 8.39
C ASN A 47 -11.73 -3.30 7.01
N ALA A 48 -11.81 -4.62 6.91
CA ALA A 48 -11.47 -5.38 5.71
C ALA A 48 -12.59 -5.39 4.62
N GLY A 49 -13.41 -4.36 4.63
CA GLY A 49 -14.45 -4.12 3.63
C GLY A 49 -15.83 -4.63 4.03
N VAL A 50 -16.80 -4.20 3.24
CA VAL A 50 -18.19 -4.65 3.25
C VAL A 50 -18.67 -4.76 1.81
N ALA A 51 -19.71 -5.56 1.56
CA ALA A 51 -20.32 -5.69 0.24
C ALA A 51 -21.84 -5.87 0.36
N TRP A 52 -22.58 -5.11 -0.42
CA TRP A 52 -24.04 -5.23 -0.49
C TRP A 52 -24.47 -6.25 -1.55
N SER A 53 -25.56 -6.97 -1.25
CA SER A 53 -26.30 -7.67 -2.31
C SER A 53 -27.03 -6.67 -3.23
N ARG A 54 -27.35 -7.11 -4.44
CA ARG A 54 -28.03 -6.26 -5.44
C ARG A 54 -29.38 -5.73 -4.97
N ASP A 55 -30.12 -6.53 -4.18
CA ASP A 55 -31.42 -6.14 -3.61
C ASP A 55 -31.34 -5.29 -2.35
N GLY A 56 -30.11 -5.08 -1.82
CA GLY A 56 -29.90 -4.34 -0.59
C GLY A 56 -30.42 -5.06 0.68
N GLU A 57 -30.85 -6.32 0.58
CA GLU A 57 -31.34 -7.09 1.73
C GLU A 57 -30.22 -7.73 2.54
N TRP A 58 -29.03 -7.90 1.97
CA TRP A 58 -27.90 -8.55 2.60
C TRP A 58 -26.64 -7.69 2.56
N LEU A 59 -25.85 -7.80 3.64
CA LEU A 59 -24.55 -7.15 3.77
C LEU A 59 -23.50 -8.19 4.17
N TYR A 60 -22.42 -8.29 3.43
CA TYR A 60 -21.24 -9.05 3.83
C TYR A 60 -20.31 -8.17 4.64
N TYR A 61 -19.67 -8.76 5.64
CA TYR A 61 -18.68 -8.09 6.49
C TYR A 61 -17.64 -9.08 7.02
N VAL A 62 -16.54 -8.57 7.56
CA VAL A 62 -15.41 -9.38 8.03
C VAL A 62 -15.21 -9.19 9.53
N THR A 63 -14.94 -10.28 10.26
CA THR A 63 -14.52 -10.23 11.66
C THR A 63 -13.08 -10.66 11.81
N PRO A 64 -12.32 -10.07 12.78
CA PRO A 64 -10.99 -10.51 13.11
C PRO A 64 -10.99 -11.77 13.98
N ASP A 65 -9.88 -12.49 13.98
CA ASP A 65 -9.56 -13.53 14.94
C ASP A 65 -8.99 -12.94 16.26
N PRO A 66 -8.62 -13.77 17.25
CA PRO A 66 -8.03 -13.28 18.50
C PRO A 66 -6.67 -12.56 18.34
N GLN A 67 -5.98 -12.72 17.22
CA GLN A 67 -4.74 -12.03 16.86
C GLN A 67 -4.98 -10.78 16.00
N GLU A 68 -6.22 -10.25 15.99
CA GLU A 68 -6.64 -9.06 15.24
C GLU A 68 -6.55 -9.21 13.70
N ARG A 69 -6.39 -10.43 13.20
CA ARG A 69 -6.30 -10.73 11.77
C ARG A 69 -7.71 -10.85 11.18
N PRO A 70 -8.13 -10.07 10.16
CA PRO A 70 -9.36 -10.30 9.42
C PRO A 70 -9.38 -11.71 8.85
N SER A 71 -10.32 -12.56 9.29
CA SER A 71 -10.29 -14.00 8.98
C SER A 71 -11.62 -14.59 8.54
N THR A 72 -12.75 -14.05 9.00
CA THR A 72 -14.04 -14.68 8.76
C THR A 72 -15.01 -13.73 8.05
N VAL A 73 -15.58 -14.16 6.94
CA VAL A 73 -16.63 -13.43 6.21
C VAL A 73 -18.01 -13.94 6.67
N TRP A 74 -18.83 -13.00 7.06
CA TRP A 74 -20.22 -13.19 7.43
C TRP A 74 -21.17 -12.55 6.45
N ARG A 75 -22.39 -13.05 6.36
CA ARG A 75 -23.50 -12.46 5.62
C ARG A 75 -24.63 -12.17 6.58
N HIS A 76 -24.98 -10.89 6.71
CA HIS A 76 -26.02 -10.36 7.56
C HIS A 76 -27.26 -10.02 6.73
N ARG A 77 -28.45 -10.42 7.18
CA ARG A 77 -29.70 -9.97 6.59
C ARG A 77 -30.19 -8.73 7.31
N ILE A 78 -30.46 -7.65 6.56
CA ILE A 78 -30.90 -6.37 7.11
C ILE A 78 -32.20 -6.56 7.93
N GLY A 79 -32.23 -6.02 9.13
CA GLY A 79 -33.35 -6.10 10.07
C GLY A 79 -33.40 -7.41 10.87
N THR A 80 -32.36 -8.24 10.86
CA THR A 80 -32.30 -9.46 11.67
C THR A 80 -31.22 -9.34 12.78
N PRO A 81 -31.35 -10.10 13.88
CA PRO A 81 -30.30 -10.12 14.91
C PRO A 81 -29.01 -10.74 14.39
N ARG A 82 -27.85 -10.23 14.81
CA ARG A 82 -26.52 -10.77 14.46
C ARG A 82 -26.36 -12.28 14.70
N VAL A 83 -27.08 -12.84 15.67
CA VAL A 83 -27.03 -14.29 15.96
C VAL A 83 -27.54 -15.16 14.79
N ASP A 84 -28.30 -14.57 13.89
CA ASP A 84 -28.83 -15.22 12.70
C ASP A 84 -27.89 -15.10 11.47
N ASP A 85 -26.74 -14.42 11.62
CA ASP A 85 -25.77 -14.23 10.54
C ASP A 85 -25.16 -15.55 10.10
N VAL A 86 -24.93 -15.65 8.78
CA VAL A 86 -24.38 -16.85 8.17
C VAL A 86 -22.90 -16.67 7.90
N ARG A 87 -22.08 -17.60 8.38
CA ARG A 87 -20.66 -17.66 8.04
C ARG A 87 -20.50 -18.15 6.60
N VAL A 88 -19.89 -17.32 5.75
CA VAL A 88 -19.70 -17.59 4.32
C VAL A 88 -18.32 -18.19 4.06
N PHE A 89 -17.29 -17.66 4.74
CA PHE A 89 -15.92 -18.10 4.57
C PHE A 89 -15.15 -17.98 5.89
N ASP A 90 -14.20 -18.87 6.10
CA ASP A 90 -13.36 -18.90 7.31
C ASP A 90 -11.94 -19.28 6.93
N GLU A 91 -11.00 -18.33 7.06
CA GLU A 91 -9.59 -18.54 6.75
C GLU A 91 -8.85 -19.04 7.99
N THR A 92 -8.42 -20.29 7.93
CA THR A 92 -7.76 -20.97 9.06
C THR A 92 -6.23 -20.86 9.05
N ASP A 93 -5.64 -20.47 7.93
CA ASP A 93 -4.20 -20.23 7.85
C ASP A 93 -3.87 -18.82 8.36
N GLU A 94 -3.17 -18.75 9.49
CA GLU A 94 -2.86 -17.51 10.18
C GLU A 94 -1.97 -16.52 9.36
N ARG A 95 -1.40 -16.96 8.24
CA ARG A 95 -0.64 -16.10 7.33
C ARG A 95 -1.52 -15.23 6.44
N PHE A 96 -2.80 -15.58 6.26
CA PHE A 96 -3.69 -14.97 5.29
C PHE A 96 -4.68 -14.01 5.92
N PHE A 97 -4.88 -12.88 5.27
CA PHE A 97 -5.89 -11.86 5.60
C PHE A 97 -7.06 -11.97 4.64
N VAL A 98 -8.26 -11.80 5.13
CA VAL A 98 -9.50 -11.84 4.34
C VAL A 98 -10.06 -10.45 4.16
N SER A 99 -10.53 -10.16 2.96
CA SER A 99 -11.32 -8.96 2.64
C SER A 99 -12.56 -9.32 1.83
N VAL A 100 -13.55 -8.45 1.83
CA VAL A 100 -14.75 -8.57 1.01
C VAL A 100 -15.06 -7.25 0.32
N GLY A 101 -15.52 -7.32 -0.92
CA GLY A 101 -15.91 -6.15 -1.70
C GLY A 101 -16.82 -6.55 -2.85
N THR A 102 -17.24 -5.56 -3.62
CA THR A 102 -18.07 -5.72 -4.82
C THR A 102 -17.26 -5.32 -6.05
N THR A 103 -17.37 -6.06 -7.15
CA THR A 103 -16.82 -5.62 -8.43
C THR A 103 -17.42 -4.27 -8.83
N ARG A 104 -16.69 -3.47 -9.61
CA ARG A 104 -17.19 -2.15 -10.06
C ARG A 104 -18.49 -2.24 -10.86
N SER A 105 -18.72 -3.35 -11.55
CA SER A 105 -19.98 -3.62 -12.26
C SER A 105 -21.17 -3.86 -11.33
N GLU A 106 -20.93 -4.04 -10.02
CA GLU A 106 -21.92 -4.42 -9.01
C GLU A 106 -22.57 -5.78 -9.26
N ASP A 107 -22.01 -6.62 -10.14
CA ASP A 107 -22.56 -7.94 -10.49
C ASP A 107 -22.10 -9.04 -9.54
N TRP A 108 -20.95 -8.83 -8.86
CA TRP A 108 -20.31 -9.87 -8.07
C TRP A 108 -19.80 -9.34 -6.72
N THR A 109 -20.08 -10.10 -5.67
CA THR A 109 -19.37 -10.01 -4.39
C THR A 109 -18.11 -10.86 -4.49
N VAL A 110 -16.96 -10.30 -4.13
CA VAL A 110 -15.65 -10.94 -4.17
C VAL A 110 -15.11 -11.04 -2.76
N ILE A 111 -14.70 -12.24 -2.38
CA ILE A 111 -13.95 -12.52 -1.15
C ILE A 111 -12.51 -12.78 -1.57
N HIS A 112 -11.58 -12.00 -1.04
CA HIS A 112 -10.17 -12.16 -1.34
C HIS A 112 -9.41 -12.54 -0.07
N THR A 113 -8.64 -13.61 -0.12
CA THR A 113 -7.76 -14.04 0.97
C THR A 113 -6.32 -14.08 0.47
N ALA A 114 -5.42 -13.40 1.20
CA ALA A 114 -4.05 -13.20 0.75
C ALA A 114 -3.06 -13.21 1.92
N SER A 115 -1.91 -13.85 1.69
CA SER A 115 -0.69 -13.65 2.46
C SER A 115 0.21 -12.62 1.77
N ARG A 116 1.46 -12.53 2.18
CA ARG A 116 2.46 -11.67 1.52
C ARG A 116 2.90 -12.18 0.15
N THR A 117 2.66 -13.45 -0.16
CA THR A 117 3.19 -14.08 -1.38
C THR A 117 2.16 -14.91 -2.14
N SER A 118 1.00 -15.16 -1.56
CA SER A 118 -0.02 -16.05 -2.16
C SER A 118 -1.41 -15.50 -1.93
N SER A 119 -2.32 -15.74 -2.86
CA SER A 119 -3.73 -15.35 -2.68
C SER A 119 -4.70 -16.37 -3.26
N GLU A 120 -5.95 -16.21 -2.88
CA GLU A 120 -7.11 -16.91 -3.41
C GLU A 120 -8.31 -15.99 -3.46
N THR A 121 -9.13 -16.13 -4.48
CA THR A 121 -10.33 -15.31 -4.64
C THR A 121 -11.55 -16.21 -4.77
N LEU A 122 -12.60 -15.89 -4.01
CA LEU A 122 -13.92 -16.51 -4.13
C LEU A 122 -14.92 -15.45 -4.60
N HIS A 123 -16.00 -15.90 -5.19
CA HIS A 123 -17.06 -15.02 -5.69
C HIS A 123 -18.45 -15.53 -5.33
N VAL A 124 -19.39 -14.59 -5.24
CA VAL A 124 -20.85 -14.85 -5.14
C VAL A 124 -21.55 -13.87 -6.09
N ALA A 125 -22.53 -14.33 -6.85
CA ALA A 125 -23.32 -13.41 -7.68
C ALA A 125 -24.15 -12.46 -6.79
N ALA A 126 -24.06 -11.16 -7.04
CA ALA A 126 -24.71 -10.15 -6.19
C ALA A 126 -26.25 -10.23 -6.19
N ASP A 127 -26.84 -10.81 -7.24
CA ASP A 127 -28.27 -11.07 -7.36
C ASP A 127 -28.71 -12.41 -6.72
N ARG A 128 -27.75 -13.25 -6.30
CA ARG A 128 -27.99 -14.52 -5.59
C ARG A 128 -27.14 -14.58 -4.31
N PRO A 129 -27.34 -13.65 -3.38
CA PRO A 129 -26.48 -13.50 -2.21
C PRO A 129 -26.50 -14.69 -1.24
N THR A 130 -27.44 -15.62 -1.39
CA THR A 130 -27.55 -16.82 -0.54
C THR A 130 -26.83 -18.04 -1.11
N ASP A 131 -26.30 -17.98 -2.32
CA ASP A 131 -25.47 -19.03 -2.88
C ASP A 131 -24.16 -19.19 -2.09
N ASP A 132 -23.57 -20.37 -2.19
CA ASP A 132 -22.26 -20.63 -1.61
C ASP A 132 -21.17 -19.89 -2.42
N ALA A 133 -20.15 -19.40 -1.72
CA ALA A 133 -19.01 -18.79 -2.36
C ALA A 133 -18.18 -19.84 -3.12
N THR A 134 -17.84 -19.53 -4.37
CA THR A 134 -17.09 -20.43 -5.27
C THR A 134 -15.67 -19.91 -5.47
N VAL A 135 -14.67 -20.77 -5.31
CA VAL A 135 -13.26 -20.45 -5.58
C VAL A 135 -13.04 -20.25 -7.07
N VAL A 136 -12.33 -19.19 -7.46
CA VAL A 136 -11.95 -18.91 -8.86
C VAL A 136 -10.86 -19.87 -9.32
N LEU A 137 -9.70 -19.81 -8.68
CA LEU A 137 -8.60 -20.76 -8.84
C LEU A 137 -8.08 -21.10 -7.46
N GLU A 138 -7.78 -22.40 -7.24
CA GLU A 138 -7.21 -22.85 -5.97
C GLU A 138 -5.85 -22.18 -5.70
N ARG A 139 -5.62 -21.87 -4.44
CA ARG A 139 -4.38 -21.29 -3.91
C ARG A 139 -3.15 -22.09 -4.29
N ARG A 140 -2.12 -21.39 -4.74
CA ARG A 140 -0.79 -21.97 -5.01
C ARG A 140 0.28 -21.17 -4.28
N PRO A 141 1.32 -21.83 -3.72
CA PRO A 141 2.43 -21.11 -3.10
C PRO A 141 3.07 -20.10 -4.07
N ASP A 142 3.38 -18.90 -3.58
CA ASP A 142 4.02 -17.80 -4.31
C ASP A 142 3.26 -17.29 -5.54
N VAL A 143 1.98 -17.66 -5.66
CA VAL A 143 1.09 -17.15 -6.70
C VAL A 143 0.04 -16.23 -6.09
N GLU A 144 0.02 -15.02 -6.56
CA GLU A 144 -0.95 -13.98 -6.21
C GLU A 144 -1.87 -13.73 -7.40
N TYR A 145 -3.16 -13.62 -7.15
CA TYR A 145 -4.12 -13.16 -8.16
C TYR A 145 -5.33 -12.49 -7.52
N GLY A 146 -5.94 -11.59 -8.27
CA GLY A 146 -7.24 -11.00 -7.99
C GLY A 146 -8.02 -10.86 -9.28
N ILE A 147 -9.35 -10.73 -9.20
CA ILE A 147 -10.22 -10.59 -10.36
C ILE A 147 -11.06 -9.33 -10.29
N ASP A 148 -11.45 -8.81 -11.45
CA ASP A 148 -12.53 -7.84 -11.59
C ASP A 148 -13.42 -8.21 -12.80
N HIS A 149 -14.68 -7.75 -12.79
CA HIS A 149 -15.65 -8.04 -13.83
C HIS A 149 -15.66 -6.94 -14.90
N TRP A 150 -15.36 -7.33 -16.14
CA TRP A 150 -15.28 -6.44 -17.29
C TRP A 150 -16.35 -6.77 -18.32
N GLY A 151 -17.60 -6.48 -18.00
CA GLY A 151 -18.76 -6.66 -18.87
C GLY A 151 -19.05 -8.13 -19.19
N ASP A 152 -18.69 -8.57 -20.39
CA ASP A 152 -18.83 -9.95 -20.84
C ASP A 152 -17.61 -10.83 -20.50
N SER A 153 -16.71 -10.33 -19.68
CA SER A 153 -15.43 -10.98 -19.36
C SER A 153 -15.04 -10.74 -17.91
N PHE A 154 -14.15 -11.57 -17.40
CA PHE A 154 -13.38 -11.31 -16.17
C PHE A 154 -11.94 -10.97 -16.52
N VAL A 155 -11.34 -10.07 -15.76
CA VAL A 155 -9.91 -9.76 -15.84
C VAL A 155 -9.25 -10.28 -14.57
N MET A 156 -8.14 -10.99 -14.72
CA MET A 156 -7.31 -11.46 -13.62
C MET A 156 -5.97 -10.72 -13.66
N HIS A 157 -5.60 -10.13 -12.55
CA HIS A 157 -4.26 -9.61 -12.28
C HIS A 157 -3.48 -10.67 -11.51
N THR A 158 -2.32 -11.14 -12.04
CA THR A 158 -1.57 -12.24 -11.42
C THR A 158 -0.07 -12.16 -11.67
N ASN A 159 0.72 -12.70 -10.73
CA ASN A 159 2.15 -12.90 -10.87
C ASN A 159 2.53 -14.29 -11.40
N ASP A 160 1.55 -15.14 -11.75
CA ASP A 160 1.80 -16.47 -12.29
C ASP A 160 2.65 -16.39 -13.57
N ASP A 161 3.87 -16.99 -13.55
CA ASP A 161 4.91 -16.84 -14.59
C ASP A 161 5.22 -15.38 -14.99
N ALA A 162 5.01 -14.41 -14.07
CA ALA A 162 5.09 -12.98 -14.34
C ALA A 162 5.50 -12.20 -13.07
N VAL A 163 6.79 -12.11 -12.77
CA VAL A 163 7.28 -11.51 -11.52
C VAL A 163 6.72 -10.10 -11.28
N ASP A 164 6.61 -9.27 -12.32
CA ASP A 164 6.04 -7.91 -12.24
C ASP A 164 4.54 -7.87 -12.59
N PHE A 165 3.88 -9.02 -12.53
CA PHE A 165 2.47 -9.25 -12.86
C PHE A 165 2.12 -9.10 -14.33
N ARG A 166 0.99 -9.68 -14.69
CA ARG A 166 0.33 -9.62 -16.00
C ARG A 166 -1.18 -9.56 -15.82
N LEU A 167 -1.90 -9.22 -16.87
CA LEU A 167 -3.35 -9.35 -16.89
C LEU A 167 -3.76 -10.49 -17.82
N LEU A 168 -4.69 -11.31 -17.35
CA LEU A 168 -5.35 -12.35 -18.10
C LEU A 168 -6.83 -11.98 -18.26
N VAL A 169 -7.51 -12.57 -19.25
CA VAL A 169 -8.93 -12.39 -19.49
C VAL A 169 -9.60 -13.73 -19.76
N ALA A 170 -10.81 -13.92 -19.21
CA ALA A 170 -11.68 -15.05 -19.51
C ALA A 170 -13.09 -14.53 -19.86
N ALA A 171 -13.81 -15.19 -20.77
CA ALA A 171 -15.18 -14.82 -21.07
C ALA A 171 -16.09 -15.17 -19.87
N ALA A 172 -17.09 -14.32 -19.59
CA ALA A 172 -17.97 -14.54 -18.43
C ALA A 172 -18.92 -15.74 -18.59
N ASP A 173 -19.12 -16.21 -19.82
CA ASP A 173 -19.92 -17.41 -20.16
C ASP A 173 -19.07 -18.70 -20.23
N ASP A 174 -17.73 -18.61 -20.10
CA ASP A 174 -16.86 -19.78 -19.99
C ASP A 174 -16.82 -20.28 -18.52
N ASP A 175 -16.25 -21.48 -18.33
CA ASP A 175 -15.91 -21.97 -16.99
C ASP A 175 -14.59 -21.36 -16.52
N TRP A 176 -14.65 -20.09 -16.11
CA TRP A 176 -13.47 -19.32 -15.67
C TRP A 176 -12.89 -19.75 -14.31
N THR A 177 -13.46 -20.80 -13.70
CA THR A 177 -12.82 -21.52 -12.58
C THR A 177 -11.76 -22.52 -13.08
N GLN A 178 -11.65 -22.72 -14.41
CA GLN A 178 -10.61 -23.55 -15.01
C GLN A 178 -9.42 -22.70 -15.49
N PRO A 179 -8.18 -23.12 -15.21
CA PRO A 179 -6.98 -22.36 -15.64
C PRO A 179 -6.93 -22.11 -17.16
N ASP A 180 -7.41 -23.05 -17.96
CA ASP A 180 -7.37 -22.99 -19.43
C ASP A 180 -8.35 -21.96 -20.04
N ALA A 181 -9.30 -21.45 -19.25
CA ALA A 181 -10.20 -20.38 -19.70
C ALA A 181 -9.50 -19.01 -19.78
N TRP A 182 -8.37 -18.84 -19.08
CA TRP A 182 -7.67 -17.58 -18.98
C TRP A 182 -6.62 -17.42 -20.09
N THR A 183 -6.74 -16.33 -20.83
CA THR A 183 -5.81 -15.96 -21.92
C THR A 183 -5.11 -14.63 -21.62
N GLU A 184 -3.92 -14.42 -22.17
CA GLU A 184 -3.14 -13.20 -21.93
C GLU A 184 -3.82 -11.97 -22.53
N LEU A 185 -4.05 -10.97 -21.69
CA LEU A 185 -4.58 -9.65 -22.04
C LEU A 185 -3.46 -8.60 -22.11
N VAL A 186 -2.60 -8.56 -21.09
CA VAL A 186 -1.43 -7.70 -21.01
C VAL A 186 -0.25 -8.56 -20.55
N ALA A 187 0.78 -8.66 -21.41
CA ALA A 187 1.96 -9.45 -21.15
C ALA A 187 2.80 -8.86 -20.00
N HIS A 188 3.51 -9.73 -19.29
CA HIS A 188 4.55 -9.35 -18.35
C HIS A 188 5.67 -8.56 -19.06
N GLU A 189 6.20 -7.54 -18.37
CA GLU A 189 7.40 -6.81 -18.75
C GLU A 189 8.25 -6.54 -17.51
N ALA A 190 9.49 -7.01 -17.49
CA ALA A 190 10.38 -6.84 -16.36
C ALA A 190 10.60 -5.34 -16.04
N GLY A 191 10.46 -4.97 -14.76
CA GLY A 191 10.56 -3.58 -14.29
C GLY A 191 9.31 -2.72 -14.57
N ARG A 192 8.24 -3.33 -15.11
CA ARG A 192 6.91 -2.73 -15.19
C ARG A 192 5.98 -3.47 -14.23
N ARG A 193 5.93 -3.02 -12.99
CA ARG A 193 5.09 -3.61 -11.97
C ARG A 193 3.64 -3.18 -12.15
N ILE A 194 2.77 -4.09 -12.56
CA ILE A 194 1.33 -3.85 -12.58
C ILE A 194 0.81 -4.05 -11.15
N LEU A 195 0.22 -3.01 -10.57
CA LEU A 195 -0.36 -3.04 -9.22
C LEU A 195 -1.79 -3.55 -9.20
N GLY A 196 -2.51 -3.35 -10.30
CA GLY A 196 -3.91 -3.72 -10.45
C GLY A 196 -4.53 -3.10 -11.69
N ALA A 197 -5.80 -3.40 -11.90
CA ALA A 197 -6.59 -2.81 -12.96
C ALA A 197 -8.04 -2.61 -12.50
N ASP A 198 -8.59 -1.42 -12.73
CA ASP A 198 -9.98 -1.08 -12.53
C ASP A 198 -10.78 -1.35 -13.82
N ALA A 199 -11.82 -2.17 -13.73
CA ALA A 199 -12.66 -2.48 -14.88
C ALA A 199 -13.85 -1.53 -14.99
N PHE A 200 -13.90 -0.76 -16.08
CA PHE A 200 -15.04 0.06 -16.50
C PHE A 200 -15.73 -0.60 -17.71
N ALA A 201 -16.94 -0.20 -18.04
CA ALA A 201 -17.70 -0.81 -19.14
C ALA A 201 -16.92 -0.82 -20.47
N GLY A 202 -16.29 0.29 -20.84
CA GLY A 202 -15.60 0.47 -22.12
C GLY A 202 -14.08 0.28 -22.08
N HIS A 203 -13.45 0.24 -20.91
CA HIS A 203 -12.00 0.26 -20.78
C HIS A 203 -11.54 -0.29 -19.44
N LEU A 204 -10.24 -0.59 -19.35
CA LEU A 204 -9.53 -0.84 -18.09
C LEU A 204 -8.61 0.33 -17.77
N VAL A 205 -8.47 0.67 -16.51
CA VAL A 205 -7.41 1.57 -16.01
C VAL A 205 -6.40 0.74 -15.26
N ILE A 206 -5.21 0.59 -15.82
CA ILE A 206 -4.13 -0.22 -15.27
C ILE A 206 -3.21 0.68 -14.46
N HIS A 207 -3.01 0.36 -13.19
CA HIS A 207 -2.11 1.04 -12.28
C HIS A 207 -0.77 0.32 -12.29
N GLU A 208 0.30 1.06 -12.53
CA GLU A 208 1.62 0.44 -12.65
C GLU A 208 2.75 1.37 -12.17
N TRP A 209 3.84 0.76 -11.70
CA TRP A 209 5.12 1.43 -11.54
C TRP A 209 6.03 1.08 -12.70
N TYR A 210 6.66 2.10 -13.28
CA TYR A 210 7.60 1.94 -14.38
C TYR A 210 8.74 2.93 -14.23
N ARG A 211 9.98 2.41 -14.14
CA ARG A 211 11.18 3.23 -13.95
C ARG A 211 11.11 4.14 -12.72
N ALA A 212 10.71 3.58 -11.61
CA ALA A 212 10.51 4.26 -10.32
C ALA A 212 9.47 5.41 -10.38
N GLN A 213 8.48 5.32 -11.26
CA GLN A 213 7.43 6.31 -11.44
C GLN A 213 6.07 5.63 -11.52
N PRO A 214 5.09 6.03 -10.69
CA PRO A 214 3.73 5.54 -10.83
C PRO A 214 3.08 6.14 -12.08
N ARG A 215 2.27 5.37 -12.76
CA ARG A 215 1.51 5.83 -13.92
C ARG A 215 0.19 5.06 -14.08
N MET A 216 -0.74 5.64 -14.82
CA MET A 216 -1.97 4.99 -15.24
C MET A 216 -1.96 4.76 -16.75
N ARG A 217 -2.34 3.57 -17.17
CA ARG A 217 -2.51 3.17 -18.57
C ARG A 217 -3.96 2.76 -18.80
N ILE A 218 -4.58 3.28 -19.83
CA ILE A 218 -5.94 2.98 -20.23
C ILE A 218 -5.88 1.97 -21.38
N LEU A 219 -6.52 0.82 -21.20
CA LEU A 219 -6.65 -0.23 -22.22
C LEU A 219 -8.12 -0.31 -22.66
N PHE A 220 -8.38 -0.09 -23.95
CA PHE A 220 -9.71 -0.15 -24.53
C PHE A 220 -10.11 -1.58 -24.96
N ARG A 221 -11.40 -1.82 -25.22
CA ARG A 221 -11.93 -3.10 -25.70
C ARG A 221 -11.31 -3.57 -27.03
N ASP A 222 -10.92 -2.65 -27.89
CA ASP A 222 -10.27 -2.93 -29.18
C ASP A 222 -8.75 -3.20 -29.04
N ARG A 223 -8.24 -3.28 -27.81
CA ARG A 223 -6.82 -3.49 -27.47
C ARG A 223 -5.93 -2.29 -27.78
N THR A 224 -6.46 -1.13 -28.13
CA THR A 224 -5.67 0.10 -28.14
C THR A 224 -5.37 0.59 -26.73
N GLU A 225 -4.23 1.26 -26.56
CA GLU A 225 -3.75 1.72 -25.24
C GLU A 225 -3.42 3.21 -25.27
N ARG A 226 -3.60 3.86 -24.13
CA ARG A 226 -3.17 5.23 -23.88
C ARG A 226 -2.60 5.37 -22.46
N ILE A 227 -1.45 6.06 -22.36
CA ILE A 227 -0.89 6.43 -21.04
C ILE A 227 -1.45 7.81 -20.66
N VAL A 228 -1.85 7.98 -19.41
CA VAL A 228 -2.19 9.29 -18.84
C VAL A 228 -0.89 10.10 -18.73
N ASP A 229 -0.77 11.15 -19.56
CA ASP A 229 0.45 11.97 -19.62
C ASP A 229 0.48 12.98 -18.46
N LEU A 230 1.46 12.84 -17.59
CA LEU A 230 1.68 13.70 -16.42
C LEU A 230 3.03 14.44 -16.47
N GLY A 231 3.76 14.32 -17.60
CA GLY A 231 5.09 14.88 -17.74
C GLY A 231 6.19 13.98 -17.16
N ALA A 232 7.41 14.50 -17.14
CA ALA A 232 8.61 13.76 -16.77
C ALA A 232 9.06 13.94 -15.31
N GLU A 233 8.52 14.93 -14.60
CA GLU A 233 8.89 15.19 -13.21
C GLU A 233 8.40 14.08 -12.28
N PRO A 234 9.13 13.74 -11.22
CA PRO A 234 8.66 12.78 -10.21
C PRO A 234 7.31 13.22 -9.65
N HIS A 235 6.31 12.37 -9.79
CA HIS A 235 4.95 12.62 -9.33
C HIS A 235 4.34 11.36 -8.75
N ASP A 236 3.27 11.56 -8.03
CA ASP A 236 2.33 10.55 -7.59
C ASP A 236 1.04 10.68 -8.39
N VAL A 237 0.43 9.56 -8.74
CA VAL A 237 -0.87 9.51 -9.39
C VAL A 237 -1.69 8.36 -8.85
N GLU A 238 -2.91 8.67 -8.40
CA GLU A 238 -3.83 7.69 -7.87
C GLU A 238 -5.25 7.90 -8.41
N PRO A 239 -5.99 6.81 -8.67
CA PRO A 239 -7.40 6.93 -8.96
C PRO A 239 -8.12 7.58 -7.77
N SER A 240 -9.09 8.40 -8.05
CA SER A 240 -10.02 8.91 -7.04
C SER A 240 -11.34 8.13 -7.10
N ALA A 241 -12.37 8.58 -6.40
CA ALA A 241 -13.68 7.95 -6.48
C ALA A 241 -14.20 7.97 -7.93
N ASN A 242 -14.38 6.80 -8.50
CA ASN A 242 -14.92 6.55 -9.83
C ASN A 242 -16.11 5.56 -9.70
N PRO A 243 -17.23 5.97 -9.07
CA PRO A 243 -18.31 5.04 -8.74
C PRO A 243 -19.09 4.56 -9.97
N GLN A 244 -19.12 5.34 -11.06
CA GLN A 244 -19.85 4.96 -12.25
C GLN A 244 -19.06 3.98 -13.09
N TRP A 245 -19.63 2.80 -13.30
CA TRP A 245 -19.03 1.77 -14.13
C TRP A 245 -19.04 2.14 -15.63
N ASP A 246 -20.19 2.65 -16.15
CA ASP A 246 -20.33 3.10 -17.53
C ASP A 246 -20.02 4.61 -17.62
N THR A 247 -18.75 4.95 -17.77
CA THR A 247 -18.26 6.33 -17.88
C THR A 247 -17.08 6.42 -18.85
N GLU A 248 -16.95 7.56 -19.51
CA GLU A 248 -15.78 7.95 -20.30
C GLU A 248 -14.88 8.96 -19.54
N LEU A 249 -15.19 9.23 -18.28
CA LEU A 249 -14.38 10.11 -17.43
C LEU A 249 -13.63 9.30 -16.39
N LEU A 250 -12.32 9.51 -16.33
CA LEU A 250 -11.45 9.01 -15.28
C LEU A 250 -11.12 10.13 -14.30
N ARG A 251 -11.54 9.94 -13.05
CA ARG A 251 -11.17 10.85 -11.95
C ARG A 251 -9.94 10.35 -11.24
N PHE A 252 -8.95 11.21 -11.10
CA PHE A 252 -7.71 10.88 -10.41
C PHE A 252 -7.08 12.10 -9.73
N THR A 253 -6.22 11.83 -8.77
CA THR A 253 -5.37 12.83 -8.12
C THR A 253 -3.95 12.74 -8.63
N VAL A 254 -3.31 13.90 -8.73
CA VAL A 254 -1.87 14.02 -8.99
C VAL A 254 -1.27 14.92 -7.92
N GLN A 255 -0.09 14.56 -7.46
CA GLN A 255 0.74 15.39 -6.59
C GLN A 255 2.23 15.15 -6.87
N SER A 256 3.08 16.03 -6.37
CA SER A 256 4.53 15.83 -6.37
C SER A 256 5.15 16.45 -5.13
N LEU A 257 6.46 16.41 -5.00
CA LEU A 257 7.14 17.09 -3.88
C LEU A 257 6.91 18.62 -3.89
N THR A 258 6.57 19.20 -5.04
CA THR A 258 6.34 20.64 -5.25
C THR A 258 4.88 20.99 -5.61
N MET A 259 4.08 20.02 -6.01
CA MET A 259 2.71 20.23 -6.44
C MET A 259 1.71 19.66 -5.43
N PRO A 260 0.82 20.47 -4.83
CA PRO A 260 -0.24 19.99 -3.95
C PRO A 260 -1.19 19.04 -4.66
N THR A 261 -1.78 18.12 -3.88
CA THR A 261 -2.80 17.19 -4.39
C THR A 261 -3.83 17.92 -5.24
N THR A 262 -3.92 17.53 -6.48
CA THR A 262 -4.75 18.14 -7.51
C THR A 262 -5.67 17.09 -8.12
N LEU A 263 -6.96 17.32 -8.10
CA LEU A 263 -8.00 16.41 -8.59
C LEU A 263 -8.40 16.81 -10.01
N PHE A 264 -8.40 15.82 -10.89
CA PHE A 264 -8.80 15.98 -12.30
C PHE A 264 -9.90 15.00 -12.69
N ASP A 265 -10.72 15.39 -13.66
CA ASP A 265 -11.45 14.49 -14.56
C ASP A 265 -10.76 14.53 -15.92
N GLU A 266 -10.51 13.37 -16.51
CA GLU A 266 -9.93 13.24 -17.84
C GLU A 266 -10.80 12.34 -18.71
N HIS A 267 -11.11 12.79 -19.92
CA HIS A 267 -11.82 11.97 -20.89
C HIS A 267 -10.89 10.87 -21.41
N VAL A 268 -11.25 9.61 -21.18
CA VAL A 268 -10.35 8.46 -21.41
C VAL A 268 -9.89 8.32 -22.86
N THR A 269 -10.71 8.74 -23.85
CA THR A 269 -10.37 8.64 -25.28
C THR A 269 -9.57 9.85 -25.76
N THR A 270 -10.00 11.07 -25.42
CA THR A 270 -9.41 12.30 -25.98
C THR A 270 -8.21 12.82 -25.18
N GLY A 271 -8.12 12.45 -23.88
CA GLY A 271 -7.14 13.02 -22.96
C GLY A 271 -7.45 14.46 -22.52
N GLU A 272 -8.61 14.99 -22.89
CA GLU A 272 -9.05 16.29 -22.42
C GLU A 272 -9.25 16.26 -20.90
N ARG A 273 -8.57 17.18 -20.20
CA ARG A 273 -8.50 17.18 -18.74
C ARG A 273 -9.15 18.43 -18.16
N THR A 274 -10.00 18.21 -17.16
CA THR A 274 -10.65 19.27 -16.38
C THR A 274 -10.10 19.27 -14.95
N LEU A 275 -9.56 20.40 -14.51
CA LEU A 275 -9.18 20.62 -13.11
C LEU A 275 -10.45 20.78 -12.28
N LEU A 276 -10.66 19.89 -11.31
CA LEU A 276 -11.79 19.98 -10.38
C LEU A 276 -11.42 20.71 -9.09
N ARG A 277 -10.27 20.36 -8.52
CA ARG A 277 -9.83 20.92 -7.23
C ARG A 277 -8.31 20.82 -7.10
N ARG A 278 -7.73 21.83 -6.48
CA ARG A 278 -6.35 21.76 -5.95
C ARG A 278 -6.41 22.09 -4.46
N VAL A 279 -5.64 21.32 -3.65
CA VAL A 279 -5.50 21.65 -2.22
C VAL A 279 -4.88 23.04 -2.10
N PRO A 280 -5.54 24.00 -1.41
CA PRO A 280 -5.03 25.36 -1.32
C PRO A 280 -3.78 25.44 -0.45
N THR A 281 -2.81 26.21 -0.90
CA THR A 281 -1.56 26.52 -0.19
C THR A 281 -1.44 28.02 0.01
N PRO A 282 -2.26 28.63 0.89
CA PRO A 282 -2.23 30.06 1.07
C PRO A 282 -0.88 30.52 1.61
N ASN A 283 -0.39 31.67 1.12
CA ASN A 283 0.89 32.28 1.49
C ASN A 283 2.14 31.47 1.10
N VAL A 284 2.03 30.56 0.15
CA VAL A 284 3.15 29.79 -0.40
C VAL A 284 3.22 30.03 -1.90
N ASP A 285 4.38 30.42 -2.42
CA ASP A 285 4.68 30.39 -3.84
C ASP A 285 5.32 29.05 -4.16
N LEU A 286 4.66 28.23 -4.96
CA LEU A 286 5.14 26.88 -5.27
C LEU A 286 6.33 26.90 -6.25
N ASP A 287 6.51 27.99 -6.98
CA ASP A 287 7.66 28.19 -7.88
C ASP A 287 8.97 28.41 -7.11
N ASP A 288 8.89 28.65 -5.79
CA ASP A 288 10.07 28.75 -4.92
C ASP A 288 10.72 27.38 -4.62
N TYR A 289 10.10 26.28 -5.03
CA TYR A 289 10.62 24.93 -4.75
C TYR A 289 10.96 24.18 -6.04
N VAL A 290 12.03 23.41 -5.98
CA VAL A 290 12.47 22.57 -7.09
C VAL A 290 12.69 21.14 -6.60
N ALA A 291 12.20 20.17 -7.38
CA ALA A 291 12.39 18.75 -7.16
C ALA A 291 13.13 18.11 -8.33
N GLU A 292 13.96 17.13 -8.01
CA GLU A 292 14.70 16.34 -8.99
C GLU A 292 14.91 14.92 -8.49
N ARG A 293 15.11 13.97 -9.40
CA ARG A 293 15.53 12.60 -9.06
C ARG A 293 17.02 12.45 -9.35
N VAL A 294 17.76 12.02 -8.33
CA VAL A 294 19.16 11.63 -8.42
C VAL A 294 19.30 10.12 -8.19
N TRP A 295 20.47 9.56 -8.51
CA TRP A 295 20.74 8.15 -8.38
C TRP A 295 22.00 7.93 -7.55
N ALA A 296 21.84 7.27 -6.40
CA ALA A 296 22.96 6.79 -5.62
C ALA A 296 23.46 5.44 -6.17
N THR A 297 24.70 5.09 -5.87
CA THR A 297 25.24 3.78 -6.24
C THR A 297 25.57 3.02 -4.96
N ALA A 298 24.88 1.92 -4.72
CA ALA A 298 25.14 1.02 -3.60
C ALA A 298 26.49 0.29 -3.75
N GLY A 299 26.99 -0.29 -2.67
CA GLY A 299 28.29 -0.95 -2.66
C GLY A 299 28.42 -2.16 -3.62
N ASP A 300 27.30 -2.76 -4.01
CA ASP A 300 27.24 -3.84 -5.02
C ASP A 300 27.07 -3.32 -6.47
N GLY A 301 27.04 -1.99 -6.66
CA GLY A 301 26.87 -1.34 -7.96
C GLY A 301 25.42 -1.05 -8.33
N THR A 302 24.46 -1.40 -7.49
CA THR A 302 23.03 -1.14 -7.74
C THR A 302 22.75 0.37 -7.72
N ALA A 303 22.00 0.86 -8.74
CA ALA A 303 21.55 2.24 -8.78
C ALA A 303 20.27 2.41 -7.99
N VAL A 304 20.28 3.26 -6.96
CA VAL A 304 19.17 3.51 -6.04
C VAL A 304 18.58 4.90 -6.28
N PRO A 305 17.27 5.03 -6.61
CA PRO A 305 16.67 6.34 -6.86
C PRO A 305 16.46 7.11 -5.56
N VAL A 306 16.64 8.44 -5.64
CA VAL A 306 16.39 9.39 -4.55
C VAL A 306 15.70 10.62 -5.13
N ASP A 307 14.51 10.92 -4.65
CA ASP A 307 13.80 12.16 -4.99
C ASP A 307 14.20 13.26 -4.01
N VAL A 308 14.68 14.37 -4.52
CA VAL A 308 15.21 15.50 -3.72
C VAL A 308 14.35 16.71 -3.96
N VAL A 309 14.00 17.44 -2.88
CA VAL A 309 13.30 18.73 -2.98
C VAL A 309 13.98 19.76 -2.07
N ARG A 310 14.07 20.99 -2.55
CA ARG A 310 14.65 22.13 -1.84
C ARG A 310 14.01 23.45 -2.28
N HIS A 311 14.19 24.49 -1.49
CA HIS A 311 13.92 25.85 -1.94
C HIS A 311 14.94 26.26 -3.01
N VAL A 312 14.54 27.03 -4.02
CA VAL A 312 15.43 27.45 -5.14
C VAL A 312 16.68 28.19 -4.65
N ASP A 313 16.57 28.96 -3.56
CA ASP A 313 17.68 29.70 -2.96
C ASP A 313 18.60 28.82 -2.09
N THR A 314 18.23 27.56 -1.80
CA THR A 314 19.10 26.66 -1.05
C THR A 314 20.26 26.20 -1.94
N PRO A 315 21.52 26.54 -1.60
CA PRO A 315 22.65 26.23 -2.47
C PRO A 315 23.00 24.74 -2.44
N ILE A 316 23.59 24.26 -3.54
CA ILE A 316 24.21 22.92 -3.63
C ILE A 316 25.72 23.10 -3.49
N ASP A 317 26.17 23.35 -2.27
CA ASP A 317 27.58 23.66 -1.93
C ASP A 317 28.06 22.99 -0.63
N ALA A 318 27.37 21.90 -0.24
CA ALA A 318 27.59 21.15 1.00
C ALA A 318 27.31 21.96 2.28
N SER A 319 26.51 23.03 2.23
CA SER A 319 26.17 23.83 3.41
C SER A 319 24.75 23.61 3.95
N ALA A 320 23.84 23.01 3.16
CA ALA A 320 22.46 22.82 3.52
C ALA A 320 22.27 21.67 4.51
N PRO A 321 21.45 21.82 5.57
CA PRO A 321 21.00 20.68 6.36
C PRO A 321 20.06 19.80 5.54
N GLY A 322 20.04 18.49 5.81
CA GLY A 322 19.20 17.55 5.09
C GLY A 322 18.41 16.60 5.96
N VAL A 323 17.30 16.11 5.43
CA VAL A 323 16.53 15.00 5.99
C VAL A 323 16.35 13.93 4.91
N LEU A 324 16.86 12.74 5.16
CA LEU A 324 16.65 11.56 4.32
C LEU A 324 15.50 10.72 4.90
N TYR A 325 14.45 10.49 4.14
CA TYR A 325 13.33 9.64 4.50
C TYR A 325 13.37 8.32 3.71
N GLY A 326 13.05 7.19 4.37
CA GLY A 326 12.96 5.90 3.72
C GLY A 326 12.08 4.91 4.47
N TYR A 327 11.65 3.83 3.77
CA TYR A 327 10.85 2.75 4.32
C TYR A 327 11.42 1.38 3.99
N GLY A 328 11.41 0.97 2.71
CA GLY A 328 12.13 -0.19 2.18
C GLY A 328 11.62 -1.55 2.66
N ALA A 329 10.33 -1.76 2.79
CA ALA A 329 9.73 -3.02 3.18
C ALA A 329 8.38 -3.26 2.48
N TYR A 330 7.93 -4.54 2.41
CA TYR A 330 6.61 -4.98 1.97
C TYR A 330 6.21 -4.60 0.53
N GLU A 331 7.20 -4.42 -0.36
CA GLU A 331 6.96 -3.90 -1.72
C GLU A 331 6.31 -2.50 -1.74
N MET A 332 6.28 -1.82 -0.58
CA MET A 332 5.66 -0.51 -0.47
C MET A 332 6.49 0.53 -1.22
N SER A 333 5.99 0.94 -2.37
CA SER A 333 6.56 2.04 -3.15
C SER A 333 6.17 3.37 -2.52
N LEU A 334 7.14 4.24 -2.29
CA LEU A 334 6.91 5.57 -1.73
C LEU A 334 6.81 6.59 -2.87
N PRO A 335 5.61 7.11 -3.17
CA PRO A 335 5.50 8.17 -4.17
C PRO A 335 6.00 9.50 -3.63
N PRO A 336 6.38 10.46 -4.51
CA PRO A 336 6.82 11.80 -4.11
C PRO A 336 5.64 12.70 -3.71
N TRP A 337 5.01 12.44 -2.55
CA TRP A 337 3.83 13.18 -2.07
C TRP A 337 4.13 14.61 -1.63
N PHE A 338 3.14 15.50 -1.77
CA PHE A 338 3.19 16.87 -1.26
C PHE A 338 3.02 16.94 0.26
N SER A 339 3.70 17.87 0.91
CA SER A 339 3.54 18.10 2.35
C SER A 339 3.78 19.56 2.71
N VAL A 340 2.74 20.23 3.22
CA VAL A 340 2.82 21.60 3.73
C VAL A 340 3.81 21.69 4.92
N ALA A 341 3.85 20.66 5.78
CA ALA A 341 4.79 20.62 6.89
C ALA A 341 6.26 20.59 6.42
N ARG A 342 6.53 19.93 5.29
CA ARG A 342 7.86 19.88 4.66
C ARG A 342 8.31 21.26 4.20
N LEU A 343 7.41 22.09 3.64
CA LEU A 343 7.73 23.44 3.18
C LEU A 343 8.36 24.28 4.30
N SER A 344 7.88 24.13 5.54
CA SER A 344 8.48 24.79 6.71
C SER A 344 9.96 24.44 6.95
N LEU A 345 10.43 23.26 6.53
CA LEU A 345 11.85 22.90 6.55
C LEU A 345 12.58 23.52 5.35
N LEU A 346 11.98 23.44 4.15
CA LEU A 346 12.58 23.98 2.92
C LEU A 346 12.80 25.48 3.02
N ASP A 347 11.84 26.26 3.57
CA ASP A 347 11.94 27.70 3.82
C ASP A 347 13.07 28.07 4.78
N ARG A 348 13.54 27.12 5.58
CA ARG A 348 14.69 27.28 6.48
C ARG A 348 15.98 26.77 5.87
N GLY A 349 15.99 26.51 4.56
CA GLY A 349 17.15 26.06 3.80
C GLY A 349 17.50 24.58 3.96
N TYR A 350 16.56 23.74 4.43
CA TYR A 350 16.75 22.30 4.44
C TYR A 350 16.54 21.70 3.06
N VAL A 351 17.25 20.62 2.80
CA VAL A 351 16.96 19.69 1.71
C VAL A 351 16.18 18.50 2.28
N TRP A 352 15.12 18.10 1.61
CA TRP A 352 14.41 16.85 1.89
C TRP A 352 14.70 15.85 0.78
N ALA A 353 15.07 14.62 1.15
CA ALA A 353 15.32 13.53 0.23
C ALA A 353 14.46 12.32 0.58
N LEU A 354 13.88 11.68 -0.43
CA LEU A 354 13.10 10.46 -0.34
C LEU A 354 13.89 9.33 -1.01
N ALA A 355 14.42 8.40 -0.23
CA ALA A 355 15.13 7.24 -0.73
C ALA A 355 14.16 6.13 -1.12
N HIS A 356 14.46 5.41 -2.22
CA HIS A 356 13.71 4.26 -2.69
C HIS A 356 14.59 2.99 -2.65
N PRO A 357 14.98 2.51 -1.44
CA PRO A 357 15.86 1.36 -1.31
C PRO A 357 15.17 0.05 -1.69
N ARG A 358 15.94 -0.99 -1.99
CA ARG A 358 15.43 -2.37 -2.14
C ARG A 358 14.59 -2.77 -0.92
N GLY A 359 13.54 -3.55 -1.18
CA GLY A 359 12.49 -3.86 -0.21
C GLY A 359 11.20 -3.06 -0.43
N GLY A 360 11.28 -1.89 -1.14
CA GLY A 360 10.15 -1.24 -1.80
C GLY A 360 9.84 -1.87 -3.16
N GLY A 361 8.88 -1.31 -3.89
CA GLY A 361 8.42 -1.82 -5.20
C GLY A 361 8.71 -0.89 -6.40
N GLU A 362 9.42 0.20 -6.21
CA GLU A 362 9.55 1.30 -7.17
C GLU A 362 10.19 0.88 -8.51
N LEU A 363 11.07 -0.13 -8.48
CA LEU A 363 11.72 -0.69 -9.69
C LEU A 363 11.22 -2.09 -10.03
N GLY A 364 10.00 -2.44 -9.62
CA GLY A 364 9.38 -3.72 -9.85
C GLY A 364 9.50 -4.68 -8.67
N ARG A 365 8.87 -5.86 -8.81
CA ARG A 365 8.84 -6.85 -7.71
C ARG A 365 10.21 -7.41 -7.37
N GLN A 366 11.11 -7.53 -8.33
CA GLN A 366 12.47 -7.99 -8.04
C GLN A 366 13.17 -7.04 -7.06
N TRP A 367 12.88 -5.73 -7.11
CA TRP A 367 13.39 -4.74 -6.16
C TRP A 367 12.95 -5.04 -4.72
N TYR A 368 11.73 -5.50 -4.54
CA TYR A 368 11.22 -5.98 -3.26
C TYR A 368 11.92 -7.28 -2.82
N LEU A 369 12.01 -8.27 -3.72
CA LEU A 369 12.60 -9.57 -3.43
C LEU A 369 14.09 -9.45 -3.02
N ASP A 370 14.81 -8.52 -3.62
CA ASP A 370 16.21 -8.22 -3.31
C ASP A 370 16.39 -7.41 -2.00
N GLY A 371 15.33 -7.10 -1.28
CA GLY A 371 15.33 -6.37 0.00
C GLY A 371 14.52 -7.03 1.11
N LYS A 372 14.18 -8.34 0.99
CA LYS A 372 13.44 -9.09 2.02
C LYS A 372 14.21 -10.33 2.48
N LEU A 373 13.74 -10.96 3.55
CA LEU A 373 14.31 -12.22 4.08
C LEU A 373 15.83 -12.11 4.23
N LEU A 374 16.58 -13.06 3.66
CA LEU A 374 18.05 -13.11 3.71
C LEU A 374 18.76 -12.06 2.83
N ALA A 375 18.01 -11.22 2.12
CA ALA A 375 18.51 -10.09 1.37
C ALA A 375 18.22 -8.73 2.04
N LYS A 376 17.62 -8.74 3.24
CA LYS A 376 17.15 -7.52 3.94
C LYS A 376 18.23 -6.47 4.17
N THR A 377 19.47 -6.86 4.36
CA THR A 377 20.58 -5.91 4.56
C THR A 377 20.80 -4.98 3.37
N ASN A 378 20.40 -5.37 2.16
CA ASN A 378 20.46 -4.51 0.98
C ASN A 378 19.67 -3.21 1.16
N THR A 379 18.54 -3.26 1.89
CA THR A 379 17.74 -2.07 2.21
C THR A 379 18.54 -1.03 3.00
N PHE A 380 19.33 -1.49 3.96
CA PHE A 380 20.13 -0.62 4.81
C PHE A 380 21.35 -0.10 4.06
N ASP A 381 22.01 -0.94 3.28
CA ASP A 381 23.16 -0.58 2.43
C ASP A 381 22.77 0.46 1.38
N ASP A 382 21.61 0.29 0.74
CA ASP A 382 21.05 1.25 -0.23
C ASP A 382 20.76 2.61 0.42
N THR A 383 20.17 2.62 1.63
CA THR A 383 19.85 3.86 2.34
C THR A 383 21.12 4.59 2.80
N ILE A 384 22.13 3.86 3.26
CA ILE A 384 23.44 4.41 3.59
C ILE A 384 24.09 5.00 2.32
N ALA A 385 24.04 4.30 1.20
CA ALA A 385 24.56 4.79 -0.08
C ALA A 385 23.84 6.07 -0.55
N CYS A 386 22.51 6.16 -0.36
CA CYS A 386 21.76 7.39 -0.62
C CYS A 386 22.26 8.56 0.24
N ALA A 387 22.45 8.34 1.54
CA ALA A 387 22.99 9.36 2.44
C ALA A 387 24.41 9.80 2.03
N GLU A 388 25.30 8.84 1.73
CA GLU A 388 26.66 9.11 1.26
C GLU A 388 26.68 9.90 -0.08
N HIS A 389 25.76 9.53 -1.00
CA HIS A 389 25.60 10.24 -2.26
C HIS A 389 25.20 11.71 -2.07
N LEU A 390 24.21 11.99 -1.21
CA LEU A 390 23.75 13.35 -0.90
C LEU A 390 24.86 14.20 -0.32
N VAL A 391 25.70 13.63 0.53
CA VAL A 391 26.88 14.31 1.11
C VAL A 391 27.96 14.51 0.03
N ALA A 392 28.35 13.46 -0.68
CA ALA A 392 29.43 13.50 -1.66
C ALA A 392 29.16 14.43 -2.85
N SER A 393 27.89 14.54 -3.26
CA SER A 393 27.46 15.46 -4.32
C SER A 393 27.29 16.92 -3.86
N GLY A 394 27.48 17.21 -2.58
CA GLY A 394 27.35 18.56 -2.01
C GLY A 394 25.90 19.03 -1.86
N ILE A 395 24.93 18.13 -1.99
CA ILE A 395 23.51 18.45 -1.81
C ILE A 395 23.22 18.78 -0.34
N VAL A 396 23.88 18.07 0.60
CA VAL A 396 23.72 18.29 2.04
C VAL A 396 25.06 18.38 2.76
N ASP A 397 25.08 19.07 3.90
CA ASP A 397 26.22 19.13 4.82
C ASP A 397 26.39 17.80 5.55
N ALA A 398 27.59 17.22 5.48
CA ALA A 398 27.93 15.93 6.10
C ALA A 398 27.67 15.89 7.63
N ASN A 399 27.70 17.04 8.32
CA ASN A 399 27.48 17.13 9.76
C ASN A 399 26.03 17.48 10.12
N ARG A 400 25.14 17.66 9.15
CA ARG A 400 23.78 18.15 9.34
C ARG A 400 22.73 17.32 8.59
N LEU A 401 23.03 16.05 8.32
CA LEU A 401 22.09 15.10 7.71
C LEU A 401 21.36 14.32 8.80
N ALA A 402 20.03 14.41 8.81
CA ALA A 402 19.15 13.59 9.62
C ALA A 402 18.58 12.44 8.78
N VAL A 403 18.24 11.31 9.42
CA VAL A 403 17.48 10.22 8.79
C VAL A 403 16.16 10.04 9.52
N ARG A 404 15.07 9.77 8.77
CA ARG A 404 13.71 9.59 9.29
C ARG A 404 13.04 8.37 8.69
N GLY A 405 12.34 7.58 9.51
CA GLY A 405 11.54 6.44 9.07
C GLY A 405 10.58 5.97 10.16
N GLY A 406 9.48 5.36 9.75
CA GLY A 406 8.45 4.88 10.66
C GLY A 406 8.17 3.39 10.50
N SER A 407 7.71 2.71 11.56
CA SER A 407 7.34 1.28 11.54
C SER A 407 8.54 0.41 11.05
N ALA A 408 8.42 -0.31 9.96
CA ALA A 408 9.55 -1.00 9.29
C ALA A 408 10.64 -0.02 8.83
N GLY A 409 10.29 1.23 8.46
CA GLY A 409 11.25 2.32 8.24
C GLY A 409 11.96 2.74 9.53
N GLY A 410 11.36 2.49 10.69
CA GLY A 410 11.99 2.63 12.00
C GLY A 410 13.11 1.60 12.21
N LEU A 411 12.91 0.35 11.79
CA LEU A 411 13.97 -0.65 11.71
C LEU A 411 15.09 -0.18 10.77
N LEU A 412 14.74 0.34 9.60
CA LEU A 412 15.69 0.86 8.63
C LEU A 412 16.59 1.92 9.25
N VAL A 413 16.02 2.96 9.87
CA VAL A 413 16.83 4.06 10.45
C VAL A 413 17.62 3.61 11.67
N GLY A 414 17.08 2.69 12.47
CA GLY A 414 17.80 2.07 13.59
C GLY A 414 19.01 1.25 13.11
N ALA A 415 18.84 0.43 12.07
CA ALA A 415 19.93 -0.34 11.47
C ALA A 415 20.99 0.57 10.81
N CYS A 416 20.57 1.64 10.12
CA CYS A 416 21.50 2.63 9.58
C CYS A 416 22.30 3.32 10.69
N MET A 417 21.65 3.71 11.79
CA MET A 417 22.29 4.35 12.94
C MET A 417 23.32 3.44 13.62
N THR A 418 22.99 2.17 13.86
CA THR A 418 23.91 1.24 14.51
C THR A 418 25.09 0.87 13.63
N ARG A 419 24.91 0.81 12.30
CA ARG A 419 25.97 0.49 11.33
C ARG A 419 26.84 1.69 10.97
N ARG A 420 26.29 2.91 10.94
CA ARG A 420 26.95 4.16 10.54
C ARG A 420 26.55 5.33 11.47
N PRO A 421 26.90 5.28 12.75
CA PRO A 421 26.59 6.35 13.69
C PRO A 421 27.24 7.69 13.31
N ASP A 422 28.33 7.66 12.54
CA ASP A 422 29.07 8.82 12.06
C ASP A 422 28.36 9.59 10.93
N LEU A 423 27.40 8.96 10.24
CA LEU A 423 26.82 9.50 9.01
C LEU A 423 25.67 10.48 9.29
N PHE A 424 25.00 10.36 10.43
CA PHE A 424 23.81 11.13 10.75
C PHE A 424 23.99 11.99 12.00
N CYS A 425 23.51 13.22 11.95
CA CYS A 425 23.49 14.09 13.14
C CYS A 425 22.28 13.82 14.04
N SER A 426 21.19 13.29 13.48
CA SER A 426 19.99 12.90 14.21
C SER A 426 19.18 11.82 13.50
N VAL A 427 18.39 11.08 14.28
CA VAL A 427 17.49 10.04 13.83
C VAL A 427 16.09 10.32 14.33
N VAL A 428 15.11 10.31 13.43
CA VAL A 428 13.69 10.39 13.76
C VAL A 428 13.07 9.02 13.49
N ALA A 429 12.76 8.30 14.58
CA ALA A 429 12.22 6.95 14.56
C ALA A 429 10.74 6.96 15.00
N GLU A 430 9.81 6.86 14.06
CA GLU A 430 8.38 6.94 14.34
C GLU A 430 7.82 5.54 14.50
N VAL A 431 7.24 5.21 15.67
CA VAL A 431 6.73 3.88 16.02
C VAL A 431 7.67 2.77 15.53
N PRO A 432 8.98 2.83 15.85
CA PRO A 432 9.99 2.01 15.20
C PRO A 432 9.94 0.55 15.63
N PHE A 433 10.07 -0.36 14.67
CA PHE A 433 10.23 -1.79 14.87
C PHE A 433 11.73 -2.12 15.05
N VAL A 434 12.23 -2.23 16.29
CA VAL A 434 13.68 -2.27 16.59
C VAL A 434 14.18 -3.58 17.20
N ASP A 435 13.30 -4.39 17.81
CA ASP A 435 13.64 -5.70 18.39
C ASP A 435 13.00 -6.83 17.57
N ILE A 436 13.46 -6.95 16.33
CA ILE A 436 12.91 -7.91 15.36
C ILE A 436 13.00 -9.35 15.84
N VAL A 437 14.09 -9.73 16.54
CA VAL A 437 14.30 -11.12 16.94
C VAL A 437 13.29 -11.53 18.00
N SER A 438 13.09 -10.73 19.05
CA SER A 438 12.13 -11.04 20.10
C SER A 438 10.71 -11.05 19.58
N THR A 439 10.32 -10.03 18.80
CA THR A 439 8.95 -9.89 18.28
C THR A 439 8.63 -11.01 17.28
N MET A 440 9.53 -11.32 16.35
CA MET A 440 9.29 -12.39 15.37
C MET A 440 9.37 -13.79 15.99
N SER A 441 9.92 -13.95 17.20
CA SER A 441 9.97 -15.24 17.92
C SER A 441 8.68 -15.58 18.65
N ASP A 442 7.79 -14.63 18.86
CA ASP A 442 6.54 -14.80 19.63
C ASP A 442 5.31 -14.80 18.72
N PRO A 443 4.81 -15.98 18.28
CA PRO A 443 3.64 -16.08 17.42
C PRO A 443 2.33 -15.67 18.08
N THR A 444 2.34 -15.36 19.38
CA THR A 444 1.14 -14.87 20.09
C THR A 444 0.94 -13.37 19.96
N LEU A 445 1.97 -12.65 19.48
CA LEU A 445 1.86 -11.23 19.19
C LEU A 445 1.09 -11.00 17.89
N PRO A 446 0.28 -9.94 17.82
CA PRO A 446 -0.38 -9.55 16.59
C PRO A 446 0.61 -9.46 15.42
N LEU A 447 0.16 -9.89 14.24
CA LEU A 447 0.89 -9.84 12.96
C LEU A 447 2.15 -10.71 12.85
N THR A 448 2.76 -11.21 13.92
CA THR A 448 4.04 -11.94 13.87
C THR A 448 4.05 -13.05 12.82
N VAL A 449 3.03 -13.92 12.81
CA VAL A 449 2.97 -15.06 11.86
C VAL A 449 2.90 -14.58 10.41
N THR A 450 2.16 -13.51 10.14
CA THR A 450 2.02 -12.92 8.79
C THR A 450 3.30 -12.24 8.32
N GLU A 451 4.15 -11.82 9.25
CA GLU A 451 5.41 -11.12 8.96
C GLU A 451 6.57 -12.07 8.62
N TRP A 452 6.46 -13.37 8.93
CA TRP A 452 7.53 -14.32 8.60
C TRP A 452 7.83 -14.42 7.11
N GLU A 453 6.86 -14.19 6.24
CA GLU A 453 7.10 -14.17 4.79
C GLU A 453 7.92 -12.94 4.34
N ALA A 454 7.99 -11.88 5.14
CA ALA A 454 8.80 -10.69 4.88
C ALA A 454 10.18 -10.72 5.56
N TRP A 455 10.23 -11.22 6.82
CA TRP A 455 11.43 -11.18 7.66
C TRP A 455 12.08 -12.55 7.86
N GLY A 456 11.33 -13.64 7.78
CA GLY A 456 11.71 -14.99 8.18
C GLY A 456 11.24 -15.33 9.59
N ASP A 457 11.19 -16.62 9.89
CA ASP A 457 10.89 -17.14 11.23
C ASP A 457 12.21 -17.37 12.01
N PRO A 458 12.51 -16.56 13.06
CA PRO A 458 13.77 -16.72 13.80
C PRO A 458 13.87 -18.02 14.62
N ARG A 459 12.79 -18.80 14.71
CA ARG A 459 12.85 -20.15 15.29
C ARG A 459 13.52 -21.16 14.36
N GLU A 460 13.75 -20.77 13.11
CA GLU A 460 14.40 -21.55 12.06
C GLU A 460 15.71 -20.88 11.60
N GLU A 461 16.79 -21.67 11.45
CA GLU A 461 18.00 -21.18 10.80
C GLU A 461 17.84 -21.19 9.27
N PRO A 462 18.41 -20.17 8.56
CA PRO A 462 19.40 -19.19 9.07
C PRO A 462 18.80 -17.85 9.54
N TYR A 463 17.47 -17.73 9.71
CA TYR A 463 16.81 -16.43 9.95
C TYR A 463 17.21 -15.80 11.28
N ALA A 464 17.31 -16.60 12.38
CA ALA A 464 17.73 -16.07 13.68
C ALA A 464 19.11 -15.39 13.61
N THR A 465 20.10 -16.10 13.07
CA THR A 465 21.46 -15.58 12.93
C THR A 465 21.50 -14.35 12.02
N TYR A 466 20.72 -14.35 10.95
CA TYR A 466 20.67 -13.22 10.01
C TYR A 466 20.03 -11.98 10.63
N MET A 467 18.89 -12.12 11.33
CA MET A 467 18.20 -11.03 12.03
C MET A 467 19.08 -10.42 13.13
N LEU A 468 19.75 -11.24 13.92
CA LEU A 468 20.71 -10.77 14.94
C LEU A 468 21.81 -9.91 14.33
N GLY A 469 22.19 -10.13 13.08
CA GLY A 469 23.21 -9.34 12.39
C GLY A 469 22.80 -7.90 12.04
N TYR A 470 21.51 -7.57 12.10
CA TYR A 470 21.02 -6.23 11.76
C TYR A 470 20.00 -5.63 12.74
N SER A 471 19.48 -6.40 13.69
CA SER A 471 18.54 -5.90 14.71
C SER A 471 19.12 -4.72 15.46
N PRO A 472 18.51 -3.54 15.44
CA PRO A 472 19.04 -2.36 16.13
C PRO A 472 19.22 -2.57 17.63
N TYR A 473 18.26 -3.24 18.27
CA TYR A 473 18.32 -3.57 19.70
C TYR A 473 19.56 -4.42 20.05
N ASP A 474 19.84 -5.45 19.28
CA ASP A 474 20.91 -6.40 19.53
C ASP A 474 22.30 -5.87 19.12
N ASN A 475 22.35 -4.85 18.23
CA ASN A 475 23.59 -4.27 17.70
C ASN A 475 23.95 -2.92 18.31
N THR A 476 23.23 -2.48 19.36
CA THR A 476 23.60 -1.28 20.10
C THR A 476 24.81 -1.54 20.98
N VAL A 477 25.91 -0.86 20.71
CA VAL A 477 27.19 -0.95 21.44
C VAL A 477 27.60 0.43 21.95
N PRO A 478 28.49 0.57 22.94
CA PRO A 478 29.01 1.86 23.36
C PRO A 478 29.68 2.59 22.20
N ALA A 479 29.06 3.68 21.72
CA ALA A 479 29.53 4.51 20.62
C ALA A 479 28.96 5.95 20.75
N ASP A 480 29.49 6.88 19.97
CA ASP A 480 28.94 8.24 19.86
C ASP A 480 27.76 8.19 18.84
N TYR A 481 26.56 7.92 19.35
CA TYR A 481 25.35 7.90 18.53
C TYR A 481 24.80 9.30 18.28
N PRO A 482 24.10 9.51 17.14
CA PRO A 482 23.35 10.73 16.87
C PRO A 482 22.23 10.96 17.89
N ALA A 483 21.69 12.17 17.95
CA ALA A 483 20.49 12.45 18.73
C ALA A 483 19.29 11.66 18.16
N VAL A 484 18.56 10.96 19.03
CA VAL A 484 17.38 10.15 18.63
C VAL A 484 16.10 10.79 19.14
N TYR A 485 15.12 10.96 18.24
CA TYR A 485 13.75 11.29 18.59
C TYR A 485 12.84 10.11 18.20
N ALA A 486 12.32 9.41 19.20
CA ALA A 486 11.43 8.29 19.01
C ALA A 486 9.99 8.65 19.41
N THR A 487 9.00 8.14 18.67
CA THR A 487 7.58 8.25 19.01
C THR A 487 6.97 6.87 19.18
N ALA A 488 5.88 6.77 19.95
CA ALA A 488 5.15 5.54 20.20
C ALA A 488 3.66 5.81 20.34
N GLY A 489 2.82 4.86 19.91
CA GLY A 489 1.41 4.79 20.24
C GLY A 489 1.20 3.88 21.46
N LEU A 490 0.45 4.35 22.46
CA LEU A 490 0.23 3.55 23.68
C LEU A 490 -0.60 2.29 23.39
N ASN A 491 -1.55 2.39 22.47
CA ASN A 491 -2.48 1.31 22.08
C ASN A 491 -2.22 0.83 20.66
N ASP A 492 -1.01 1.05 20.14
CA ASP A 492 -0.65 0.64 18.78
C ASP A 492 -0.66 -0.90 18.67
N PRO A 493 -1.59 -1.51 17.87
CA PRO A 493 -1.67 -2.96 17.74
C PRO A 493 -0.64 -3.54 16.78
N ARG A 494 0.05 -2.69 15.98
CA ARG A 494 0.99 -3.13 14.93
C ARG A 494 2.43 -3.13 15.41
N VAL A 495 2.84 -2.04 16.06
CA VAL A 495 4.16 -1.90 16.68
C VAL A 495 3.98 -1.55 18.14
N SER A 496 4.01 -2.55 18.98
CA SER A 496 3.78 -2.39 20.43
C SER A 496 4.69 -1.32 21.04
N VAL A 497 4.19 -0.57 22.00
CA VAL A 497 4.90 0.52 22.69
C VAL A 497 6.26 0.10 23.29
N HIS A 498 6.46 -1.17 23.57
CA HIS A 498 7.73 -1.69 24.10
C HIS A 498 8.87 -1.64 23.05
N GLU A 499 8.57 -1.69 21.76
CA GLU A 499 9.56 -1.59 20.69
C GLU A 499 10.35 -0.26 20.77
N PRO A 500 9.71 0.93 20.65
CA PRO A 500 10.42 2.19 20.78
C PRO A 500 10.93 2.49 22.20
N ALA A 501 10.44 1.77 23.22
CA ALA A 501 10.90 1.94 24.62
C ALA A 501 12.20 1.20 24.92
N LYS A 502 12.59 0.25 24.10
CA LYS A 502 13.87 -0.49 24.19
C LYS A 502 15.03 0.30 23.62
#